data_d47f538543f4bd974cbfb77c11d5f39f
#
_entry.id   d47f538543f4bd974cbfb77c11d5f39f
#
_cell.length_a   1.000
_cell.length_b   1.000
_cell.length_c   1.000
_cell.angle_alpha   90.00
_cell.angle_beta   90.00
_cell.angle_gamma   90.00
#
_symmetry.space_group_name_H-M   'P 1'
#
loop_
_entity.id
_entity.type
_entity.pdbx_description
1 polymer ?
#
loop_
_entity_poly.entity_id
_entity_poly.type
_entity_poly.pdbx_seq_one_letter_code
_entity_poly.pdbx_strand_id
1 'polypeptide(L)'
;MNIFVIATTLQAGGGITIYKQFLSHLPKYIGQNKYWIFINPVLPKVAIEGVTYISFPLQSKLKRILFEGKLLQNEIVKLGVKPDVVVSLQNNGYKKIGGSKQIVYFHQSLPLYPGAYNPFKCTERMLFNYKHIFPRIVKRTWVKNTQFVVQTPIVKKRFVSYFNVPTENVRVCFPDVEKVDVTQCKTYNWEDN
;
A
#
# COMPACT_ATOMS: atom_id res chain seq x y z
N MET A 1 9.43 -17.60 9.37
CA MET A 1 8.03 -17.24 9.08
C MET A 1 7.84 -17.05 7.57
N ASN A 2 6.65 -17.33 7.07
CA ASN A 2 6.26 -17.01 5.69
C ASN A 2 5.57 -15.64 5.67
N ILE A 3 6.16 -14.67 4.99
CA ILE A 3 5.67 -13.30 4.91
C ILE A 3 5.23 -13.01 3.48
N PHE A 4 3.96 -12.70 3.32
CA PHE A 4 3.40 -12.34 2.01
C PHE A 4 3.32 -10.82 1.89
N VAL A 5 3.92 -10.28 0.84
CA VAL A 5 3.93 -8.83 0.56
C VAL A 5 3.12 -8.57 -0.69
N ILE A 6 2.11 -7.72 -0.59
CA ILE A 6 1.19 -7.45 -1.69
C ILE A 6 1.43 -6.03 -2.23
N ALA A 7 1.87 -5.95 -3.48
CA ALA A 7 2.19 -4.72 -4.20
C ALA A 7 1.65 -4.72 -5.65
N THR A 8 0.62 -5.50 -5.92
CA THR A 8 0.11 -5.79 -7.27
C THR A 8 -0.52 -4.58 -7.97
N THR A 9 -1.01 -3.59 -7.21
CA THR A 9 -1.65 -2.40 -7.79
C THR A 9 -0.74 -1.19 -7.89
N LEU A 10 0.51 -1.30 -7.42
CA LEU A 10 1.49 -0.23 -7.49
C LEU A 10 2.06 -0.14 -8.92
N GLN A 11 1.75 0.93 -9.64
CA GLN A 11 2.13 1.09 -11.06
C GLN A 11 2.80 2.43 -11.34
N ALA A 12 2.58 3.45 -10.50
CA ALA A 12 3.10 4.79 -10.72
C ALA A 12 3.22 5.59 -9.43
N GLY A 13 3.97 6.67 -9.46
CA GLY A 13 4.08 7.66 -8.40
C GLY A 13 4.60 7.12 -7.07
N GLY A 14 4.10 7.69 -5.98
CA GLY A 14 4.54 7.37 -4.61
C GLY A 14 4.45 5.89 -4.22
N GLY A 15 3.58 5.11 -4.86
CA GLY A 15 3.50 3.67 -4.61
C GLY A 15 4.76 2.91 -5.03
N ILE A 16 5.38 3.28 -6.15
CA ILE A 16 6.66 2.70 -6.59
C ILE A 16 7.78 3.07 -5.61
N THR A 17 7.79 4.31 -5.13
CA THR A 17 8.78 4.78 -4.14
C THR A 17 8.69 3.95 -2.86
N ILE A 18 7.49 3.74 -2.32
CA ILE A 18 7.25 2.90 -1.14
C ILE A 18 7.77 1.47 -1.37
N TYR A 19 7.48 0.90 -2.53
CA TYR A 19 7.94 -0.44 -2.87
C TYR A 19 9.47 -0.51 -2.97
N LYS A 20 10.12 0.46 -3.61
CA LYS A 20 11.59 0.54 -3.71
C LYS A 20 12.24 0.68 -2.33
N GLN A 21 11.70 1.54 -1.46
CA GLN A 21 12.15 1.69 -0.07
C GLN A 21 11.98 0.38 0.72
N PHE A 22 10.85 -0.28 0.56
CA PHE A 22 10.65 -1.60 1.18
C PHE A 22 11.74 -2.58 0.75
N LEU A 23 12.03 -2.67 -0.55
CA LEU A 23 13.08 -3.56 -1.07
C LEU A 23 14.48 -3.19 -0.60
N SER A 24 14.82 -1.91 -0.51
CA SER A 24 16.16 -1.45 -0.07
C SER A 24 16.45 -1.79 1.40
N HIS A 25 15.42 -1.81 2.23
CA HIS A 25 15.55 -2.17 3.64
C HIS A 25 15.43 -3.68 3.90
N LEU A 26 14.75 -4.42 3.03
CA LEU A 26 14.45 -5.84 3.22
C LEU A 26 15.66 -6.71 3.58
N PRO A 27 16.84 -6.57 2.91
CA PRO A 27 18.00 -7.39 3.22
C PRO A 27 18.45 -7.31 4.68
N LYS A 28 18.25 -6.15 5.34
CA LYS A 28 18.63 -5.94 6.74
C LYS A 28 17.76 -6.71 7.74
N TYR A 29 16.54 -7.08 7.34
CA TYR A 29 15.51 -7.64 8.23
C TYR A 29 15.03 -9.03 7.80
N ILE A 30 15.59 -9.59 6.74
CA ILE A 30 15.11 -10.86 6.19
C ILE A 30 15.30 -12.02 7.17
N GLY A 31 16.46 -12.12 7.83
CA GLY A 31 16.77 -13.17 8.80
C GLY A 31 16.45 -14.56 8.23
N GLN A 32 15.75 -15.38 9.01
CA GLN A 32 15.30 -16.73 8.60
C GLN A 32 13.90 -16.72 7.98
N ASN A 33 13.35 -15.55 7.63
CA ASN A 33 12.03 -15.45 7.05
C ASN A 33 12.06 -15.69 5.54
N LYS A 34 10.97 -16.25 5.02
CA LYS A 34 10.74 -16.40 3.57
C LYS A 34 9.71 -15.38 3.15
N TYR A 35 10.05 -14.61 2.12
CA TYR A 35 9.18 -13.56 1.57
C TYR A 35 8.63 -13.97 0.21
N TRP A 36 7.31 -13.81 0.06
CA TRP A 36 6.58 -14.05 -1.18
C TRP A 36 5.99 -12.72 -1.61
N ILE A 37 6.60 -12.09 -2.61
CA ILE A 37 6.23 -10.73 -3.02
C ILE A 37 5.39 -10.77 -4.28
N PHE A 38 4.11 -10.44 -4.13
CA PHE A 38 3.14 -10.37 -5.22
C PHE A 38 3.19 -8.98 -5.83
N ILE A 39 3.62 -8.87 -7.08
CA ILE A 39 3.91 -7.61 -7.73
C ILE A 39 3.22 -7.46 -9.08
N ASN A 40 3.04 -6.20 -9.50
CA ASN A 40 2.80 -5.89 -10.89
C ASN A 40 4.09 -6.10 -11.69
N PRO A 41 4.04 -6.65 -12.93
CA PRO A 41 5.22 -6.87 -13.76
C PRO A 41 6.09 -5.63 -14.03
N VAL A 42 5.52 -4.42 -13.94
CA VAL A 42 6.26 -3.16 -14.12
C VAL A 42 7.18 -2.81 -12.94
N LEU A 43 6.99 -3.48 -11.79
CA LEU A 43 7.81 -3.23 -10.61
C LEU A 43 9.17 -3.94 -10.74
N PRO A 44 10.27 -3.30 -10.30
CA PRO A 44 11.59 -3.91 -10.33
C PRO A 44 11.66 -5.11 -9.39
N LYS A 45 12.47 -6.11 -9.78
CA LYS A 45 12.82 -7.26 -8.97
C LYS A 45 14.30 -7.16 -8.60
N VAL A 46 14.60 -7.33 -7.33
CA VAL A 46 15.98 -7.38 -6.83
C VAL A 46 16.24 -8.80 -6.35
N ALA A 47 17.34 -9.41 -6.76
CA ALA A 47 17.74 -10.72 -6.28
C ALA A 47 18.13 -10.62 -4.80
N ILE A 48 17.31 -11.18 -3.92
CA ILE A 48 17.52 -11.23 -2.47
C ILE A 48 17.26 -12.67 -2.02
N GLU A 49 18.20 -13.26 -1.30
CA GLU A 49 18.05 -14.61 -0.76
C GLU A 49 16.80 -14.68 0.13
N GLY A 50 16.03 -15.76 0.03
CA GLY A 50 14.77 -15.92 0.78
C GLY A 50 13.58 -15.11 0.24
N VAL A 51 13.69 -14.44 -0.94
CA VAL A 51 12.61 -13.70 -1.60
C VAL A 51 12.18 -14.39 -2.88
N THR A 52 10.89 -14.67 -2.99
CA THR A 52 10.25 -15.18 -4.22
C THR A 52 9.26 -14.14 -4.76
N TYR A 53 9.42 -13.74 -6.03
CA TYR A 53 8.52 -12.80 -6.69
C TYR A 53 7.46 -13.52 -7.50
N ILE A 54 6.21 -13.09 -7.33
CA ILE A 54 5.05 -13.60 -8.06
C ILE A 54 4.41 -12.44 -8.82
N SER A 55 4.44 -12.49 -10.14
CA SER A 55 3.97 -11.41 -11.00
C SER A 55 2.50 -11.59 -11.37
N PHE A 56 1.73 -10.50 -11.23
CA PHE A 56 0.31 -10.44 -11.59
C PHE A 56 0.03 -9.24 -12.50
N PRO A 57 -0.20 -9.45 -13.79
CA PRO A 57 -0.59 -8.40 -14.71
C PRO A 57 -2.05 -7.99 -14.47
N LEU A 58 -2.28 -6.93 -13.71
CA LEU A 58 -3.61 -6.39 -13.47
C LEU A 58 -3.93 -5.29 -14.47
N GLN A 59 -4.67 -5.62 -15.50
CA GLN A 59 -4.96 -4.70 -16.62
C GLN A 59 -6.22 -3.85 -16.42
N SER A 60 -7.18 -4.24 -15.58
CA SER A 60 -8.45 -3.53 -15.41
C SER A 60 -8.91 -3.39 -13.96
N LYS A 61 -9.78 -2.39 -13.69
CA LYS A 61 -10.38 -2.17 -12.36
C LYS A 61 -11.18 -3.38 -11.86
N LEU A 62 -11.90 -4.06 -12.74
CA LEU A 62 -12.67 -5.26 -12.42
C LEU A 62 -11.75 -6.43 -12.06
N LYS A 63 -10.65 -6.63 -12.79
CA LYS A 63 -9.64 -7.64 -12.45
C LYS A 63 -8.99 -7.36 -11.09
N ARG A 64 -8.81 -6.11 -10.69
CA ARG A 64 -8.33 -5.75 -9.34
C ARG A 64 -9.28 -6.25 -8.26
N ILE A 65 -10.58 -5.99 -8.41
CA ILE A 65 -11.60 -6.43 -7.43
C ILE A 65 -11.63 -7.96 -7.34
N LEU A 66 -11.58 -8.65 -8.48
CA LEU A 66 -11.52 -10.11 -8.53
C LEU A 66 -10.23 -10.67 -7.95
N PHE A 67 -9.10 -10.01 -8.21
CA PHE A 67 -7.80 -10.39 -7.69
C PHE A 67 -7.79 -10.33 -6.16
N GLU A 68 -8.21 -9.23 -5.59
CA GLU A 68 -8.25 -9.03 -4.14
C GLU A 68 -9.23 -10.00 -3.45
N GLY A 69 -10.20 -10.53 -4.19
CA GLY A 69 -11.19 -11.47 -3.67
C GLY A 69 -10.87 -12.95 -3.85
N LYS A 70 -10.53 -13.38 -5.06
CA LYS A 70 -10.41 -14.80 -5.42
C LYS A 70 -9.05 -15.16 -6.00
N LEU A 71 -8.51 -14.34 -6.91
CA LEU A 71 -7.30 -14.71 -7.64
C LEU A 71 -6.09 -14.85 -6.73
N LEU A 72 -5.90 -13.91 -5.82
CA LEU A 72 -4.80 -13.96 -4.84
C LEU A 72 -4.94 -15.21 -3.95
N GLN A 73 -6.14 -15.50 -3.47
CA GLN A 73 -6.38 -16.71 -2.66
C GLN A 73 -6.09 -17.99 -3.43
N ASN A 74 -6.50 -18.07 -4.70
CA ASN A 74 -6.22 -19.24 -5.54
C ASN A 74 -4.71 -19.43 -5.75
N GLU A 75 -3.97 -18.34 -5.95
CA GLU A 75 -2.50 -18.41 -6.09
C GLU A 75 -1.83 -18.85 -4.78
N ILE A 76 -2.30 -18.40 -3.64
CA ILE A 76 -1.81 -18.84 -2.32
C ILE A 76 -2.05 -20.34 -2.14
N VAL A 77 -3.23 -20.82 -2.52
CA VAL A 77 -3.54 -22.27 -2.47
C VAL A 77 -2.62 -23.05 -3.40
N LYS A 78 -2.39 -22.60 -4.63
CA LYS A 78 -1.47 -23.25 -5.57
C LYS A 78 -0.02 -23.30 -5.05
N LEU A 79 0.41 -22.28 -4.33
CA LEU A 79 1.75 -22.26 -3.73
C LEU A 79 1.91 -23.29 -2.61
N GLY A 80 0.81 -23.77 -2.03
CA GLY A 80 0.84 -24.69 -0.89
C GLY A 80 1.46 -24.10 0.37
N VAL A 81 1.63 -22.77 0.43
CA VAL A 81 2.28 -22.06 1.54
C VAL A 81 1.26 -21.19 2.26
N LYS A 82 1.14 -21.38 3.58
CA LYS A 82 0.30 -20.54 4.43
C LYS A 82 1.12 -19.35 4.95
N PRO A 83 0.65 -18.10 4.78
CA PRO A 83 1.33 -16.95 5.36
C PRO A 83 1.12 -16.85 6.87
N ASP A 84 2.17 -16.50 7.60
CA ASP A 84 2.11 -16.10 9.00
C ASP A 84 1.75 -14.61 9.10
N VAL A 85 2.29 -13.81 8.16
CA VAL A 85 2.07 -12.36 8.08
C VAL A 85 1.75 -11.96 6.65
N VAL A 86 0.77 -11.09 6.48
CA VAL A 86 0.48 -10.41 5.20
C VAL A 86 0.77 -8.92 5.34
N VAL A 87 1.67 -8.41 4.53
CA VAL A 87 2.02 -6.99 4.43
C VAL A 87 1.43 -6.44 3.14
N SER A 88 0.50 -5.50 3.25
CA SER A 88 -0.05 -4.80 2.09
C SER A 88 0.59 -3.44 1.93
N LEU A 89 1.23 -3.18 0.80
CA LEU A 89 1.79 -1.88 0.44
C LEU A 89 0.79 -1.01 -0.36
N GLN A 90 -0.49 -1.39 -0.38
CA GLN A 90 -1.49 -0.79 -1.29
C GLN A 90 -2.82 -0.41 -0.63
N ASN A 91 -2.80 -0.04 0.65
CA ASN A 91 -3.96 0.39 1.47
C ASN A 91 -4.98 -0.69 1.82
N ASN A 92 -5.10 -1.78 1.04
CA ASN A 92 -6.10 -2.82 1.25
C ASN A 92 -5.63 -3.87 2.25
N GLY A 93 -6.59 -4.46 3.00
CA GLY A 93 -6.37 -5.72 3.73
C GLY A 93 -6.84 -6.92 2.90
N TYR A 94 -6.70 -8.11 3.47
CA TYR A 94 -7.00 -9.38 2.78
C TYR A 94 -7.73 -10.36 3.70
N LYS A 95 -9.02 -10.11 3.94
CA LYS A 95 -9.86 -10.94 4.83
C LYS A 95 -9.88 -12.42 4.48
N LYS A 96 -9.75 -12.75 3.20
CA LYS A 96 -9.82 -14.14 2.73
C LYS A 96 -8.54 -14.92 3.00
N ILE A 97 -7.46 -14.24 3.36
CA ILE A 97 -6.24 -14.89 3.83
C ILE A 97 -6.36 -15.09 5.35
N GLY A 98 -7.15 -16.07 5.75
CA GLY A 98 -7.47 -16.31 7.16
C GLY A 98 -6.26 -16.74 7.99
N GLY A 99 -6.26 -16.38 9.28
CA GLY A 99 -5.30 -16.84 10.28
C GLY A 99 -3.95 -16.13 10.29
N SER A 100 -3.67 -15.23 9.35
CA SER A 100 -2.44 -14.44 9.31
C SER A 100 -2.59 -13.09 10.00
N LYS A 101 -1.49 -12.60 10.60
CA LYS A 101 -1.39 -11.21 11.05
C LYS A 101 -1.35 -10.31 9.82
N GLN A 102 -2.06 -9.18 9.84
CA GLN A 102 -2.08 -8.25 8.71
C GLN A 102 -1.49 -6.90 9.08
N ILE A 103 -0.61 -6.39 8.21
CA ILE A 103 -0.03 -5.05 8.27
C ILE A 103 -0.40 -4.35 6.98
N VAL A 104 -1.02 -3.17 7.09
CA VAL A 104 -1.43 -2.36 5.94
C VAL A 104 -0.68 -1.03 5.97
N TYR A 105 0.10 -0.77 4.95
CA TYR A 105 0.70 0.55 4.72
C TYR A 105 -0.33 1.45 4.03
N PHE A 106 -0.86 2.41 4.78
CA PHE A 106 -1.87 3.33 4.28
C PHE A 106 -1.23 4.66 3.87
N HIS A 107 -1.14 4.89 2.56
CA HIS A 107 -0.50 6.07 1.97
C HIS A 107 -1.47 6.99 1.21
N GLN A 108 -2.75 6.63 1.11
CA GLN A 108 -3.75 7.48 0.47
C GLN A 108 -4.36 8.45 1.48
N SER A 109 -3.81 9.65 1.56
CA SER A 109 -4.23 10.64 2.56
C SER A 109 -5.47 11.46 2.17
N LEU A 110 -5.85 11.50 0.89
CA LEU A 110 -6.98 12.33 0.42
C LEU A 110 -8.29 12.15 1.20
N PRO A 111 -8.69 10.91 1.60
CA PRO A 111 -9.90 10.73 2.41
C PRO A 111 -9.87 11.44 3.76
N LEU A 112 -8.68 11.64 4.30
CA LEU A 112 -8.45 12.13 5.67
C LEU A 112 -8.45 13.66 5.78
N TYR A 113 -8.39 14.37 4.66
CA TYR A 113 -8.35 15.82 4.63
C TYR A 113 -9.72 16.43 4.33
N PRO A 114 -10.03 17.63 4.84
CA PRO A 114 -11.26 18.33 4.48
C PRO A 114 -11.28 18.63 2.99
N GLY A 115 -12.46 18.72 2.42
CA GLY A 115 -12.67 19.01 1.03
C GLY A 115 -13.96 18.39 0.53
N ALA A 116 -14.70 19.11 -0.28
CA ALA A 116 -15.88 18.64 -0.97
C ALA A 116 -15.58 18.57 -2.47
N TYR A 117 -15.98 17.48 -3.10
CA TYR A 117 -15.79 17.26 -4.54
C TYR A 117 -17.14 16.93 -5.19
N ASN A 118 -17.40 17.49 -6.35
CA ASN A 118 -18.62 17.28 -7.08
C ASN A 118 -18.52 16.00 -7.96
N PRO A 119 -19.36 14.97 -7.73
CA PRO A 119 -19.32 13.73 -8.51
C PRO A 119 -19.75 13.91 -9.98
N PHE A 120 -20.51 14.96 -10.27
CA PHE A 120 -21.00 15.26 -11.63
C PHE A 120 -20.01 16.07 -12.48
N LYS A 121 -18.99 16.67 -11.85
CA LYS A 121 -17.93 17.40 -12.52
C LYS A 121 -16.81 16.45 -12.94
N CYS A 122 -16.56 16.29 -14.23
CA CYS A 122 -15.61 15.32 -14.77
C CYS A 122 -14.22 15.42 -14.13
N THR A 123 -13.72 16.65 -13.90
CA THR A 123 -12.41 16.91 -13.28
C THR A 123 -12.34 16.52 -11.81
N GLU A 124 -13.45 16.52 -11.08
CA GLU A 124 -13.51 16.23 -9.65
C GLU A 124 -14.01 14.81 -9.32
N ARG A 125 -14.62 14.13 -10.30
CA ARG A 125 -15.21 12.79 -10.08
C ARG A 125 -14.22 11.76 -9.53
N MET A 126 -12.98 11.81 -9.98
CA MET A 126 -11.94 10.93 -9.46
C MET A 126 -11.63 11.24 -7.99
N LEU A 127 -11.51 12.51 -7.63
CA LEU A 127 -11.26 12.97 -6.26
C LEU A 127 -12.45 12.61 -5.34
N PHE A 128 -13.67 12.77 -5.82
CA PHE A 128 -14.88 12.32 -5.11
C PHE A 128 -14.84 10.83 -4.80
N ASN A 129 -14.46 9.99 -5.77
CA ASN A 129 -14.33 8.56 -5.56
C ASN A 129 -13.26 8.21 -4.52
N TYR A 130 -12.11 8.87 -4.56
CA TYR A 130 -11.06 8.68 -3.55
C TYR A 130 -11.47 9.18 -2.17
N LYS A 131 -12.26 10.24 -2.10
CA LYS A 131 -12.72 10.82 -0.82
C LYS A 131 -13.82 10.00 -0.17
N HIS A 132 -14.80 9.51 -0.94
CA HIS A 132 -16.04 8.98 -0.39
C HIS A 132 -16.24 7.47 -0.63
N ILE A 133 -15.82 6.94 -1.78
CA ILE A 133 -16.06 5.55 -2.16
C ILE A 133 -14.89 4.65 -1.73
N PHE A 134 -13.68 5.04 -2.09
CA PHE A 134 -12.47 4.29 -1.79
C PHE A 134 -12.32 3.91 -0.30
N PRO A 135 -12.49 4.80 0.68
CA PRO A 135 -12.30 4.45 2.08
C PRO A 135 -13.28 3.37 2.56
N ARG A 136 -14.52 3.40 2.06
CA ARG A 136 -15.54 2.39 2.42
C ARG A 136 -15.16 1.02 1.87
N ILE A 137 -14.64 0.96 0.64
CA ILE A 137 -14.18 -0.28 0.02
C ILE A 137 -12.98 -0.82 0.80
N VAL A 138 -11.98 0.01 1.05
CA VAL A 138 -10.74 -0.38 1.74
C VAL A 138 -11.04 -0.87 3.16
N LYS A 139 -11.83 -0.14 3.93
CA LYS A 139 -12.22 -0.55 5.29
C LYS A 139 -12.87 -1.94 5.34
N ARG A 140 -13.64 -2.31 4.32
CA ARG A 140 -14.29 -3.64 4.23
C ARG A 140 -13.28 -4.78 4.03
N THR A 141 -12.07 -4.48 3.59
CA THR A 141 -11.01 -5.48 3.35
C THR A 141 -10.19 -5.80 4.61
N TRP A 142 -10.25 -4.96 5.64
CA TRP A 142 -9.48 -5.10 6.87
C TRP A 142 -10.07 -6.15 7.81
N VAL A 143 -9.22 -6.85 8.55
CA VAL A 143 -9.61 -7.72 9.66
C VAL A 143 -9.49 -6.98 10.99
N LYS A 144 -10.14 -7.49 12.05
CA LYS A 144 -10.25 -6.82 13.34
C LYS A 144 -8.91 -6.36 13.94
N ASN A 145 -7.87 -7.17 13.79
CA ASN A 145 -6.55 -6.94 14.40
C ASN A 145 -5.49 -6.46 13.37
N THR A 146 -5.95 -5.83 12.28
CA THR A 146 -5.04 -5.25 11.29
C THR A 146 -4.19 -4.16 11.93
N GLN A 147 -2.87 -4.25 11.76
CA GLN A 147 -1.94 -3.18 12.11
C GLN A 147 -1.79 -2.25 10.91
N PHE A 148 -1.75 -0.96 11.18
CA PHE A 148 -1.62 0.06 10.15
C PHE A 148 -0.31 0.80 10.27
N VAL A 149 0.30 1.11 9.15
CA VAL A 149 1.46 2.00 9.06
C VAL A 149 1.05 3.21 8.23
N VAL A 150 1.29 4.39 8.78
CA VAL A 150 1.02 5.69 8.13
C VAL A 150 2.26 6.57 8.14
N GLN A 151 2.31 7.58 7.29
CA GLN A 151 3.53 8.34 7.02
C GLN A 151 3.86 9.41 8.06
N THR A 152 2.87 10.00 8.74
CA THR A 152 3.11 11.13 9.66
C THR A 152 2.17 11.08 10.87
N PRO A 153 2.53 11.75 12.00
CA PRO A 153 1.65 11.84 13.17
C PRO A 153 0.30 12.50 12.88
N ILE A 154 0.26 13.48 12.00
CA ILE A 154 -0.97 14.16 11.57
C ILE A 154 -1.89 13.19 10.83
N VAL A 155 -1.32 12.40 9.91
CA VAL A 155 -2.05 11.34 9.20
C VAL A 155 -2.55 10.29 10.18
N LYS A 156 -1.75 9.87 11.17
CA LYS A 156 -2.17 8.94 12.24
C LYS A 156 -3.40 9.48 12.98
N LYS A 157 -3.35 10.70 13.48
CA LYS A 157 -4.48 11.32 14.22
C LYS A 157 -5.76 11.31 13.39
N ARG A 158 -5.68 11.74 12.14
CA ARG A 158 -6.83 11.78 11.21
C ARG A 158 -7.32 10.39 10.82
N PHE A 159 -6.41 9.45 10.59
CA PHE A 159 -6.73 8.06 10.25
C PHE A 159 -7.50 7.36 11.37
N VAL A 160 -7.02 7.47 12.61
CA VAL A 160 -7.68 6.91 13.80
C VAL A 160 -9.11 7.46 13.93
N SER A 161 -9.28 8.78 13.86
CA SER A 161 -10.58 9.43 13.95
C SER A 161 -11.51 9.05 12.79
N TYR A 162 -11.02 9.09 11.55
CA TYR A 162 -11.85 8.86 10.37
C TYR A 162 -12.34 7.40 10.26
N PHE A 163 -11.44 6.45 10.52
CA PHE A 163 -11.76 5.03 10.36
C PHE A 163 -12.26 4.37 11.65
N ASN A 164 -12.21 5.08 12.78
CA ASN A 164 -12.54 4.57 14.11
C ASN A 164 -11.78 3.25 14.41
N VAL A 165 -10.45 3.33 14.34
CA VAL A 165 -9.54 2.20 14.66
C VAL A 165 -8.77 2.50 15.95
N PRO A 166 -8.41 1.48 16.75
CA PRO A 166 -7.60 1.68 17.95
C PRO A 166 -6.27 2.36 17.64
N THR A 167 -5.87 3.34 18.46
CA THR A 167 -4.62 4.11 18.25
C THR A 167 -3.37 3.23 18.30
N GLU A 168 -3.40 2.20 19.14
CA GLU A 168 -2.34 1.19 19.30
C GLU A 168 -2.12 0.35 18.06
N ASN A 169 -3.13 0.23 17.20
CA ASN A 169 -3.04 -0.47 15.94
C ASN A 169 -2.43 0.38 14.81
N VAL A 170 -2.12 1.66 15.07
CA VAL A 170 -1.59 2.57 14.04
C VAL A 170 -0.20 3.06 14.43
N ARG A 171 0.78 2.75 13.60
CA ARG A 171 2.18 3.19 13.77
C ARG A 171 2.53 4.24 12.71
N VAL A 172 3.43 5.14 13.09
CA VAL A 172 3.99 6.11 12.15
C VAL A 172 5.34 5.58 11.67
N CYS A 173 5.52 5.57 10.35
CA CYS A 173 6.81 5.31 9.72
C CYS A 173 7.02 6.39 8.65
N PHE A 174 7.97 7.30 8.91
CA PHE A 174 8.32 8.32 7.94
C PHE A 174 8.95 7.67 6.71
N PRO A 175 8.55 8.08 5.49
CA PRO A 175 9.25 7.64 4.29
C PRO A 175 10.67 8.22 4.30
N ASP A 176 11.62 7.43 3.83
CA ASP A 176 12.96 7.95 3.57
C ASP A 176 12.87 8.99 2.45
N VAL A 177 13.43 10.16 2.71
CA VAL A 177 13.56 11.21 1.70
C VAL A 177 14.98 11.16 1.18
N GLU A 178 15.15 10.85 -0.10
CA GLU A 178 16.45 11.00 -0.77
C GLU A 178 16.86 12.47 -0.68
N LYS A 179 18.11 12.71 -0.25
CA LYS A 179 18.66 14.06 -0.29
C LYS A 179 18.74 14.51 -1.76
N VAL A 180 17.90 15.46 -2.12
CA VAL A 180 17.98 16.07 -3.45
C VAL A 180 19.17 17.01 -3.45
N ASP A 181 20.06 16.85 -4.43
CA ASP A 181 21.13 17.81 -4.66
C ASP A 181 20.52 19.11 -5.20
N VAL A 182 20.31 20.05 -4.30
CA VAL A 182 19.68 21.35 -4.61
C VAL A 182 20.61 22.26 -5.45
N THR A 183 21.90 21.91 -5.61
CA THR A 183 22.82 22.69 -6.42
C THR A 183 22.48 22.63 -7.91
N GLN A 184 21.75 21.60 -8.35
CA GLN A 184 21.28 21.43 -9.72
C GLN A 184 19.86 21.97 -9.95
N CYS A 185 19.16 22.40 -8.90
CA CYS A 185 17.83 22.96 -9.04
C CYS A 185 17.93 24.39 -9.59
N LYS A 186 17.32 24.64 -10.75
CA LYS A 186 17.11 26.03 -11.19
C LYS A 186 16.28 26.77 -10.14
N THR A 187 16.79 27.88 -9.63
CA THR A 187 16.01 28.79 -8.77
C THR A 187 14.79 29.27 -9.55
N TYR A 188 13.61 28.92 -9.05
CA TYR A 188 12.36 29.42 -9.62
C TYR A 188 12.06 30.78 -8.98
N ASN A 189 12.12 31.84 -9.76
CA ASN A 189 11.71 33.16 -9.32
C ASN A 189 10.18 33.25 -9.35
N TRP A 190 9.55 33.29 -8.19
CA TRP A 190 8.10 33.40 -8.04
C TRP A 190 7.57 34.81 -8.40
N GLU A 191 8.45 35.79 -8.60
CA GLU A 191 8.11 37.17 -8.91
C GLU A 191 7.85 37.42 -10.40
N ASP A 192 8.12 36.43 -11.26
CA ASP A 192 8.00 36.55 -12.73
C ASP A 192 6.67 36.01 -13.30
N ASN A 193 5.62 35.80 -12.46
CA ASN A 193 4.30 35.36 -12.91
C ASN A 193 3.16 36.17 -12.31
#